data_61d024c0abb41a41542c360dacdd51b0
#
_entry.id   61d024c0abb41a41542c360dacdd51b0
#
_cell.length_a   1.000
_cell.length_b   1.000
_cell.length_c   1.000
_cell.angle_alpha   90.00
_cell.angle_beta   90.00
_cell.angle_gamma   90.00
#
_symmetry.space_group_name_H-M   'P 1'
#
loop_
_entity.id
_entity.type
_entity.pdbx_description
1 polymer ?
#
loop_
_entity_poly.entity_id
_entity_poly.type
_entity_poly.pdbx_seq_one_letter_code
_entity_poly.pdbx_strand_id
1 'polypeptide(L)'
;MLLSTLPLYALAAVAAILTIGTILAIYLNTIVIAIYWSDPTLRTRSTQLFLILAITDLTVGLTVGPFHIAPLLSERIATSKWYDKLRIFTTAATISMSVYTIVVIAFDRMMTLRRLNSPTLSAKQITLIVLGLLLIATAAPTCRLLPGHAAEIVYLTMATCTAAISIGGVITSYCVLIHIVRQHHLTPGVSHTERRTTQITIRLTLTYIISLTPMIFYHLMRFTDRLPETTLDAIYAVALIIISSTCYTNPWSYYFSNPTLRSTYVATVHRNQERSTRHREAQLL
;
A
#
# COMPACT_ATOMS: atom_id res chain seq x y z
N MET A 1 2.63 16.62 -19.83
CA MET A 1 1.74 15.45 -19.86
C MET A 1 2.59 14.26 -19.47
N LEU A 2 2.24 13.49 -18.42
CA LEU A 2 3.07 12.33 -18.02
C LEU A 2 2.90 11.20 -19.05
N LEU A 3 4.00 10.56 -19.40
CA LEU A 3 4.09 9.45 -20.37
C LEU A 3 3.81 9.84 -21.84
N SER A 4 3.65 11.13 -22.17
CA SER A 4 3.30 11.56 -23.52
C SER A 4 4.41 11.36 -24.54
N THR A 5 5.62 11.13 -24.11
CA THR A 5 6.78 10.93 -24.97
C THR A 5 7.06 9.45 -25.26
N LEU A 6 6.35 8.54 -24.60
CA LEU A 6 6.50 7.10 -24.84
C LEU A 6 5.80 6.66 -26.13
N PRO A 7 6.38 5.69 -26.86
CA PRO A 7 5.74 5.12 -28.03
C PRO A 7 4.47 4.32 -27.64
N LEU A 8 3.51 4.25 -28.58
CA LEU A 8 2.19 3.65 -28.35
C LEU A 8 2.25 2.21 -27.76
N TYR A 9 3.20 1.40 -28.23
CA TYR A 9 3.36 0.03 -27.71
C TYR A 9 3.79 0.02 -26.24
N ALA A 10 4.62 0.97 -25.80
CA ALA A 10 5.03 1.08 -24.40
C ALA A 10 3.87 1.56 -23.52
N LEU A 11 3.08 2.53 -24.01
CA LEU A 11 1.86 2.99 -23.34
C LEU A 11 0.84 1.85 -23.17
N ALA A 12 0.64 1.04 -24.23
CA ALA A 12 -0.24 -0.12 -24.19
C ALA A 12 0.24 -1.17 -23.18
N ALA A 13 1.56 -1.43 -23.13
CA ALA A 13 2.15 -2.35 -22.16
C ALA A 13 1.97 -1.83 -20.72
N VAL A 14 2.23 -0.55 -20.46
CA VAL A 14 2.03 0.08 -19.14
C VAL A 14 0.56 -0.02 -18.73
N ALA A 15 -0.38 0.32 -19.63
CA ALA A 15 -1.81 0.24 -19.37
C ALA A 15 -2.25 -1.19 -19.04
N ALA A 16 -1.77 -2.19 -19.80
CA ALA A 16 -2.10 -3.60 -19.54
C ALA A 16 -1.57 -4.06 -18.18
N ILE A 17 -0.32 -3.76 -17.83
CA ILE A 17 0.29 -4.14 -16.56
C ILE A 17 -0.45 -3.47 -15.39
N LEU A 18 -0.74 -2.17 -15.49
CA LEU A 18 -1.49 -1.44 -14.46
C LEU A 18 -2.93 -1.99 -14.32
N THR A 19 -3.58 -2.36 -15.40
CA THR A 19 -4.92 -2.96 -15.37
C THR A 19 -4.92 -4.29 -14.63
N ILE A 20 -3.99 -5.19 -14.97
CA ILE A 20 -3.84 -6.49 -14.30
C ILE A 20 -3.52 -6.27 -12.82
N GLY A 21 -2.57 -5.39 -12.50
CA GLY A 21 -2.20 -5.05 -11.11
C GLY A 21 -3.37 -4.48 -10.33
N THR A 22 -4.18 -3.60 -10.93
CA THR A 22 -5.40 -3.03 -10.35
C THR A 22 -6.42 -4.13 -10.00
N ILE A 23 -6.69 -5.04 -10.93
CA ILE A 23 -7.63 -6.16 -10.71
C ILE A 23 -7.13 -7.04 -9.56
N LEU A 24 -5.83 -7.38 -9.56
CA LEU A 24 -5.22 -8.18 -8.49
C LEU A 24 -5.27 -7.46 -7.13
N ALA A 25 -4.98 -6.16 -7.09
CA ALA A 25 -5.05 -5.37 -5.87
C ALA A 25 -6.48 -5.36 -5.29
N ILE A 26 -7.49 -5.09 -6.13
CA ILE A 26 -8.90 -5.10 -5.71
C ILE A 26 -9.30 -6.49 -5.21
N TYR A 27 -9.01 -7.53 -5.98
CA TYR A 27 -9.39 -8.90 -5.65
C TYR A 27 -8.77 -9.39 -4.34
N LEU A 28 -7.45 -9.28 -4.22
CA LEU A 28 -6.73 -9.81 -3.05
C LEU A 28 -7.05 -9.06 -1.76
N ASN A 29 -7.15 -7.72 -1.81
CA ASN A 29 -7.48 -6.93 -0.62
C ASN A 29 -8.94 -7.13 -0.21
N THR A 30 -9.86 -7.27 -1.16
CA THR A 30 -11.26 -7.62 -0.85
C THR A 30 -11.35 -8.97 -0.14
N ILE A 31 -10.59 -9.98 -0.56
CA ILE A 31 -10.52 -11.28 0.12
C ILE A 31 -10.03 -11.12 1.56
N VAL A 32 -8.93 -10.38 1.78
CA VAL A 32 -8.39 -10.17 3.13
C VAL A 32 -9.42 -9.49 4.04
N ILE A 33 -10.10 -8.46 3.54
CA ILE A 33 -11.15 -7.75 4.27
C ILE A 33 -12.32 -8.69 4.59
N ALA A 34 -12.78 -9.47 3.61
CA ALA A 34 -13.88 -10.43 3.79
C ALA A 34 -13.55 -11.49 4.84
N ILE A 35 -12.33 -12.07 4.80
CA ILE A 35 -11.87 -13.06 5.78
C ILE A 35 -11.85 -12.45 7.19
N TYR A 36 -11.31 -11.25 7.34
CA TYR A 36 -11.27 -10.56 8.63
C TYR A 36 -12.66 -10.36 9.25
N TRP A 37 -13.66 -10.04 8.42
CA TRP A 37 -15.03 -9.87 8.89
C TRP A 37 -15.74 -11.21 9.15
N SER A 38 -15.37 -12.28 8.44
CA SER A 38 -15.99 -13.60 8.55
C SER A 38 -15.55 -14.37 9.79
N ASP A 39 -14.35 -14.10 10.33
CA ASP A 39 -13.78 -14.82 11.47
C ASP A 39 -13.46 -13.88 12.64
N PRO A 40 -14.27 -13.89 13.71
CA PRO A 40 -14.02 -13.08 14.90
C PRO A 40 -12.67 -13.36 15.57
N THR A 41 -12.10 -14.57 15.42
CA THR A 41 -10.81 -14.92 16.03
C THR A 41 -9.64 -14.15 15.42
N LEU A 42 -9.82 -13.65 14.18
CA LEU A 42 -8.86 -12.80 13.48
C LEU A 42 -8.91 -11.34 13.94
N ARG A 43 -9.88 -10.93 14.75
CA ARG A 43 -10.04 -9.53 15.19
C ARG A 43 -9.10 -9.17 16.31
N THR A 44 -7.84 -9.54 16.19
CA THR A 44 -6.77 -9.13 17.10
C THR A 44 -6.26 -7.73 16.73
N ARG A 45 -5.59 -7.06 17.66
CA ARG A 45 -5.02 -5.73 17.42
C ARG A 45 -4.00 -5.71 16.27
N SER A 46 -3.17 -6.73 16.21
CA SER A 46 -2.18 -6.87 15.15
C SER A 46 -2.82 -7.01 13.77
N THR A 47 -3.91 -7.77 13.68
CA THR A 47 -4.65 -7.95 12.42
C THR A 47 -5.48 -6.74 12.05
N GLN A 48 -5.87 -5.87 13.00
CA GLN A 48 -6.52 -4.59 12.68
C GLN A 48 -5.62 -3.67 11.85
N LEU A 49 -4.33 -3.62 12.15
CA LEU A 49 -3.38 -2.82 11.35
C LEU A 49 -3.20 -3.38 9.93
N PHE A 50 -3.18 -4.71 9.76
CA PHE A 50 -3.20 -5.33 8.43
C PHE A 50 -4.51 -5.11 7.69
N LEU A 51 -5.65 -5.06 8.40
CA LEU A 51 -6.93 -4.68 7.81
C LEU A 51 -6.90 -3.25 7.26
N ILE A 52 -6.35 -2.30 8.04
CA ILE A 52 -6.20 -0.90 7.62
C ILE A 52 -5.32 -0.84 6.35
N LEU A 53 -4.22 -1.58 6.32
CA LEU A 53 -3.37 -1.67 5.13
C LEU A 53 -4.14 -2.24 3.93
N ALA A 54 -4.92 -3.30 4.12
CA ALA A 54 -5.73 -3.89 3.06
C ALA A 54 -6.82 -2.91 2.55
N ILE A 55 -7.45 -2.14 3.43
CA ILE A 55 -8.42 -1.10 3.04
C ILE A 55 -7.72 0.00 2.24
N THR A 56 -6.53 0.43 2.66
CA THR A 56 -5.75 1.44 1.96
C THR A 56 -5.31 0.93 0.58
N ASP A 57 -4.80 -0.29 0.49
CA ASP A 57 -4.36 -0.90 -0.76
C ASP A 57 -5.54 -1.17 -1.72
N LEU A 58 -6.72 -1.51 -1.20
CA LEU A 58 -7.97 -1.57 -1.97
C LEU A 58 -8.31 -0.19 -2.54
N THR A 59 -8.18 0.87 -1.74
CA THR A 59 -8.42 2.25 -2.19
C THR A 59 -7.44 2.63 -3.29
N VAL A 60 -6.16 2.26 -3.19
CA VAL A 60 -5.18 2.43 -4.28
C VAL A 60 -5.64 1.72 -5.55
N GLY A 61 -6.06 0.46 -5.46
CA GLY A 61 -6.59 -0.28 -6.61
C GLY A 61 -7.79 0.39 -7.26
N LEU A 62 -8.74 0.88 -6.46
CA LEU A 62 -9.96 1.54 -6.96
C LEU A 62 -9.72 2.95 -7.52
N THR A 63 -8.62 3.60 -7.16
CA THR A 63 -8.37 5.00 -7.54
C THR A 63 -7.13 5.14 -8.43
N VAL A 64 -5.96 4.76 -7.96
CA VAL A 64 -4.68 5.02 -8.67
C VAL A 64 -4.64 4.33 -10.02
N GLY A 65 -5.01 3.05 -10.09
CA GLY A 65 -5.08 2.32 -11.36
C GLY A 65 -5.94 3.04 -12.40
N PRO A 66 -7.25 3.24 -12.16
CA PRO A 66 -8.14 3.95 -13.08
C PRO A 66 -7.65 5.36 -13.43
N PHE A 67 -7.14 6.13 -12.45
CA PHE A 67 -6.64 7.49 -12.70
C PHE A 67 -5.38 7.52 -13.58
N HIS A 68 -4.57 6.47 -13.60
CA HIS A 68 -3.41 6.39 -14.50
C HIS A 68 -3.74 5.76 -15.86
N ILE A 69 -4.76 4.91 -15.93
CA ILE A 69 -5.17 4.25 -17.18
C ILE A 69 -6.03 5.18 -18.05
N ALA A 70 -6.96 5.93 -17.44
CA ALA A 70 -7.93 6.75 -18.19
C ALA A 70 -7.28 7.78 -19.14
N PRO A 71 -6.18 8.50 -18.78
CA PRO A 71 -5.50 9.39 -19.70
C PRO A 71 -4.88 8.70 -20.92
N LEU A 72 -4.53 7.41 -20.80
CA LEU A 72 -3.99 6.61 -21.91
C LEU A 72 -5.07 6.24 -22.93
N LEU A 73 -6.35 6.27 -22.51
CA LEU A 73 -7.50 5.91 -23.33
C LEU A 73 -8.23 7.11 -23.94
N SER A 74 -7.99 8.32 -23.43
CA SER A 74 -8.73 9.52 -23.87
C SER A 74 -7.86 10.78 -23.82
N GLU A 75 -7.62 11.37 -24.98
CA GLU A 75 -6.87 12.62 -25.13
C GLU A 75 -7.53 13.77 -24.35
N ARG A 76 -8.88 13.85 -24.32
CA ARG A 76 -9.61 14.84 -23.53
C ARG A 76 -9.29 14.75 -22.05
N ILE A 77 -9.17 13.54 -21.50
CA ILE A 77 -8.79 13.31 -20.10
C ILE A 77 -7.33 13.67 -19.91
N ALA A 78 -6.48 13.24 -20.83
CA ALA A 78 -5.04 13.45 -20.79
C ALA A 78 -4.64 14.93 -20.80
N THR A 79 -5.42 15.79 -21.46
CA THR A 79 -5.18 17.25 -21.55
C THR A 79 -5.82 18.04 -20.41
N SER A 80 -6.66 17.42 -19.59
CA SER A 80 -7.37 18.09 -18.50
C SER A 80 -6.46 18.39 -17.31
N LYS A 81 -6.18 19.67 -17.08
CA LYS A 81 -5.37 20.12 -15.93
C LYS A 81 -5.99 19.75 -14.58
N TRP A 82 -7.33 19.77 -14.50
CA TRP A 82 -8.04 19.39 -13.28
C TRP A 82 -7.91 17.89 -12.99
N TYR A 83 -8.04 17.07 -14.03
CA TYR A 83 -7.84 15.63 -13.91
C TYR A 83 -6.43 15.29 -13.47
N ASP A 84 -5.41 15.94 -14.03
CA ASP A 84 -4.02 15.75 -13.63
C ASP A 84 -3.78 16.08 -12.16
N LYS A 85 -4.33 17.18 -11.66
CA LYS A 85 -4.28 17.55 -10.24
C LYS A 85 -4.93 16.50 -9.36
N LEU A 86 -6.12 16.02 -9.73
CA LEU A 86 -6.86 15.00 -8.98
C LEU A 86 -6.11 13.66 -8.97
N ARG A 87 -5.53 13.28 -10.10
CA ARG A 87 -4.67 12.08 -10.23
C ARG A 87 -3.47 12.16 -9.29
N ILE A 88 -2.73 13.29 -9.30
CA ILE A 88 -1.58 13.49 -8.42
C ILE A 88 -2.03 13.47 -6.95
N PHE A 89 -3.10 14.18 -6.61
CA PHE A 89 -3.65 14.19 -5.25
C PHE A 89 -3.97 12.78 -4.76
N THR A 90 -4.76 12.03 -5.53
CA THR A 90 -5.21 10.69 -5.14
C THR A 90 -4.04 9.73 -5.00
N THR A 91 -3.10 9.75 -5.96
CA THR A 91 -1.92 8.90 -5.95
C THR A 91 -1.03 9.19 -4.73
N ALA A 92 -0.71 10.46 -4.51
CA ALA A 92 0.16 10.85 -3.39
C ALA A 92 -0.49 10.55 -2.03
N ALA A 93 -1.78 10.87 -1.85
CA ALA A 93 -2.49 10.63 -0.60
C ALA A 93 -2.58 9.12 -0.26
N THR A 94 -2.99 8.30 -1.23
CA THR A 94 -3.18 6.86 -0.99
C THR A 94 -1.86 6.10 -0.80
N ILE A 95 -0.84 6.40 -1.60
CA ILE A 95 0.49 5.79 -1.43
C ILE A 95 1.10 6.20 -0.10
N SER A 96 1.02 7.48 0.28
CA SER A 96 1.50 7.95 1.59
C SER A 96 0.80 7.24 2.73
N MET A 97 -0.52 7.05 2.64
CA MET A 97 -1.28 6.34 3.66
C MET A 97 -0.82 4.88 3.82
N SER A 98 -0.56 4.16 2.72
CA SER A 98 -0.03 2.78 2.78
C SER A 98 1.36 2.75 3.43
N VAL A 99 2.26 3.68 3.07
CA VAL A 99 3.60 3.78 3.66
C VAL A 99 3.52 4.04 5.16
N TYR A 100 2.73 5.03 5.58
CA TYR A 100 2.59 5.35 7.00
C TYR A 100 1.98 4.21 7.81
N THR A 101 1.02 3.49 7.22
CA THR A 101 0.43 2.31 7.87
C THR A 101 1.50 1.24 8.13
N ILE A 102 2.41 1.01 7.21
CA ILE A 102 3.53 0.06 7.41
C ILE A 102 4.49 0.54 8.50
N VAL A 103 4.79 1.84 8.57
CA VAL A 103 5.60 2.39 9.66
C VAL A 103 4.94 2.12 11.02
N VAL A 104 3.63 2.33 11.12
CA VAL A 104 2.86 2.03 12.36
C VAL A 104 2.87 0.53 12.67
N ILE A 105 2.68 -0.34 11.68
CA ILE A 105 2.79 -1.80 11.87
C ILE A 105 4.17 -2.17 12.41
N ALA A 106 5.24 -1.63 11.82
CA ALA A 106 6.60 -1.90 12.25
C ALA A 106 6.87 -1.40 13.67
N PHE A 107 6.37 -0.20 14.02
CA PHE A 107 6.46 0.36 15.36
C PHE A 107 5.68 -0.49 16.39
N ASP A 108 4.45 -0.89 16.08
CA ASP A 108 3.64 -1.76 16.94
C ASP A 108 4.36 -3.09 17.20
N ARG A 109 4.96 -3.69 16.18
CA ARG A 109 5.74 -4.93 16.33
C ARG A 109 6.97 -4.74 17.20
N MET A 110 7.70 -3.65 16.99
CA MET A 110 8.87 -3.30 17.81
C MET A 110 8.48 -3.18 19.30
N MET A 111 7.39 -2.46 19.58
CA MET A 111 6.93 -2.25 20.96
C MET A 111 6.42 -3.55 21.59
N THR A 112 5.69 -4.38 20.86
CA THR A 112 5.19 -5.68 21.32
C THR A 112 6.35 -6.61 21.72
N LEU A 113 7.39 -6.69 20.89
CA LEU A 113 8.55 -7.53 21.16
C LEU A 113 9.39 -7.02 22.35
N ARG A 114 9.50 -5.70 22.54
CA ARG A 114 10.24 -5.12 23.67
C ARG A 114 9.55 -5.33 25.02
N ARG A 115 8.21 -5.33 25.06
CA ARG A 115 7.43 -5.35 26.31
C ARG A 115 6.92 -6.72 26.70
N LEU A 116 7.32 -7.80 26.06
CA LEU A 116 6.94 -9.19 26.39
C LEU A 116 5.52 -9.27 27.00
N ASN A 117 4.49 -9.41 26.17
CA ASN A 117 3.08 -9.65 26.54
C ASN A 117 2.16 -8.47 26.88
N SER A 118 2.54 -7.21 26.71
CA SER A 118 1.59 -6.10 26.88
C SER A 118 1.12 -5.56 25.53
N PRO A 119 -0.19 -5.53 25.27
CA PRO A 119 -0.70 -4.89 24.06
C PRO A 119 -0.41 -3.38 24.13
N THR A 120 0.34 -2.89 23.14
CA THR A 120 0.90 -1.54 23.15
C THR A 120 -0.09 -0.45 22.76
N LEU A 121 -0.99 -0.74 21.81
CA LEU A 121 -1.95 0.23 21.30
C LEU A 121 -3.40 -0.22 21.57
N SER A 122 -4.22 0.67 22.13
CA SER A 122 -5.66 0.46 22.24
C SER A 122 -6.37 0.73 20.90
N ALA A 123 -7.59 0.21 20.71
CA ALA A 123 -8.39 0.49 19.51
C ALA A 123 -8.59 2.00 19.28
N LYS A 124 -8.82 2.79 20.34
CA LYS A 124 -8.92 4.25 20.26
C LYS A 124 -7.62 4.89 19.76
N GLN A 125 -6.46 4.43 20.26
CA GLN A 125 -5.16 4.93 19.81
C GLN A 125 -4.90 4.57 18.33
N ILE A 126 -5.24 3.36 17.91
CA ILE A 126 -5.14 2.98 16.49
C ILE A 126 -6.01 3.90 15.64
N THR A 127 -7.27 4.14 16.03
CA THR A 127 -8.16 5.06 15.29
C THR A 127 -7.60 6.47 15.21
N LEU A 128 -7.10 7.03 16.32
CA LEU A 128 -6.50 8.36 16.33
C LEU A 128 -5.24 8.44 15.45
N ILE A 129 -4.40 7.41 15.51
CA ILE A 129 -3.21 7.33 14.63
C ILE A 129 -3.63 7.31 13.16
N VAL A 130 -4.61 6.48 12.78
CA VAL A 130 -5.10 6.39 11.40
C VAL A 130 -5.66 7.72 10.92
N LEU A 131 -6.46 8.41 11.74
CA LEU A 131 -6.98 9.73 11.41
C LEU A 131 -5.85 10.76 11.25
N GLY A 132 -4.86 10.74 12.14
CA GLY A 132 -3.69 11.60 12.04
C GLY A 132 -2.87 11.33 10.78
N LEU A 133 -2.66 10.06 10.43
CA LEU A 133 -1.99 9.66 9.20
C LEU A 133 -2.75 10.10 7.95
N LEU A 134 -4.08 9.99 7.96
CA LEU A 134 -4.91 10.46 6.86
C LEU A 134 -4.78 11.98 6.64
N LEU A 135 -4.78 12.77 7.72
CA LEU A 135 -4.55 14.21 7.65
C LEU A 135 -3.17 14.54 7.08
N ILE A 136 -2.11 13.86 7.56
CA ILE A 136 -0.74 14.06 7.07
C ILE A 136 -0.62 13.63 5.60
N ALA A 137 -1.19 12.48 5.23
CA ALA A 137 -1.14 11.95 3.88
C ALA A 137 -1.85 12.84 2.85
N THR A 138 -2.90 13.56 3.27
CA THR A 138 -3.66 14.46 2.39
C THR A 138 -3.14 15.90 2.40
N ALA A 139 -2.42 16.34 3.41
CA ALA A 139 -1.97 17.72 3.57
C ALA A 139 -1.09 18.19 2.39
N ALA A 140 -0.03 17.45 2.07
CA ALA A 140 0.86 17.82 0.98
C ALA A 140 0.16 17.79 -0.40
N PRO A 141 -0.57 16.73 -0.78
CA PRO A 141 -1.30 16.72 -2.05
C PRO A 141 -2.36 17.81 -2.19
N THR A 142 -2.98 18.25 -1.09
CA THR A 142 -3.96 19.36 -1.11
C THR A 142 -3.34 20.66 -1.64
N CYS A 143 -2.08 20.92 -1.34
CA CYS A 143 -1.37 22.08 -1.88
C CYS A 143 -1.33 22.06 -3.42
N ARG A 144 -1.30 20.88 -4.05
CA ARG A 144 -1.28 20.73 -5.51
C ARG A 144 -2.61 21.13 -6.17
N LEU A 145 -3.71 21.12 -5.43
CA LEU A 145 -5.00 21.57 -5.92
C LEU A 145 -5.08 23.10 -6.05
N LEU A 146 -4.28 23.81 -5.26
CA LEU A 146 -4.24 25.27 -5.28
C LEU A 146 -3.56 25.79 -6.57
N PRO A 147 -3.94 26.96 -7.07
CA PRO A 147 -3.29 27.59 -8.21
C PRO A 147 -1.98 28.26 -7.82
N GLY A 148 -1.04 28.34 -8.77
CA GLY A 148 0.17 29.12 -8.64
C GLY A 148 1.45 28.30 -8.38
N HIS A 149 2.57 28.87 -8.80
CA HIS A 149 3.90 28.23 -8.71
C HIS A 149 4.34 27.99 -7.25
N ALA A 150 3.98 28.90 -6.34
CA ALA A 150 4.26 28.72 -4.92
C ALA A 150 3.62 27.47 -4.33
N ALA A 151 2.36 27.15 -4.72
CA ALA A 151 1.68 25.92 -4.29
C ALA A 151 2.38 24.65 -4.78
N GLU A 152 2.97 24.69 -5.98
CA GLU A 152 3.76 23.57 -6.52
C GLU A 152 5.04 23.36 -5.73
N ILE A 153 5.78 24.43 -5.41
CA ILE A 153 7.00 24.37 -4.59
C ILE A 153 6.67 23.81 -3.20
N VAL A 154 5.60 24.32 -2.56
CA VAL A 154 5.17 23.82 -1.24
C VAL A 154 4.82 22.34 -1.31
N TYR A 155 4.07 21.92 -2.33
CA TYR A 155 3.76 20.48 -2.54
C TYR A 155 5.04 19.65 -2.67
N LEU A 156 5.97 20.03 -3.54
CA LEU A 156 7.20 19.27 -3.77
C LEU A 156 8.05 19.21 -2.50
N THR A 157 8.17 20.32 -1.79
CA THR A 157 8.92 20.38 -0.52
C THR A 157 8.30 19.47 0.54
N MET A 158 6.99 19.58 0.76
CA MET A 158 6.27 18.74 1.71
C MET A 158 6.32 17.26 1.32
N ALA A 159 6.13 16.94 0.04
CA ALA A 159 6.19 15.57 -0.46
C ALA A 159 7.60 14.98 -0.27
N THR A 160 8.65 15.74 -0.53
CA THR A 160 10.04 15.31 -0.33
C THR A 160 10.34 15.10 1.16
N CYS A 161 9.95 16.03 2.03
CA CYS A 161 10.13 15.91 3.48
C CYS A 161 9.37 14.70 4.04
N THR A 162 8.11 14.51 3.66
CA THR A 162 7.30 13.36 4.12
C THR A 162 7.85 12.04 3.60
N ALA A 163 8.34 11.98 2.36
CA ALA A 163 9.01 10.81 1.81
C ALA A 163 10.30 10.49 2.59
N ALA A 164 11.15 11.48 2.85
CA ALA A 164 12.39 11.30 3.60
C ALA A 164 12.14 10.81 5.03
N ILE A 165 11.15 11.39 5.74
CA ILE A 165 10.74 10.97 7.09
C ILE A 165 10.20 9.54 7.06
N SER A 166 9.39 9.20 6.07
CA SER A 166 8.82 7.85 5.93
C SER A 166 9.91 6.81 5.68
N ILE A 167 10.87 7.10 4.80
CA ILE A 167 12.00 6.21 4.51
C ILE A 167 12.87 6.05 5.76
N GLY A 168 13.20 7.13 6.44
CA GLY A 168 13.94 7.10 7.70
C GLY A 168 13.22 6.27 8.76
N GLY A 169 11.91 6.45 8.91
CA GLY A 169 11.06 5.68 9.81
C GLY A 169 11.02 4.19 9.46
N VAL A 170 10.89 3.86 8.18
CA VAL A 170 10.88 2.48 7.67
C VAL A 170 12.24 1.81 7.90
N ILE A 171 13.35 2.47 7.55
CA ILE A 171 14.72 1.94 7.74
C ILE A 171 15.01 1.73 9.22
N THR A 172 14.71 2.72 10.06
CA THR A 172 14.91 2.63 11.51
C THR A 172 14.11 1.48 12.11
N SER A 173 12.82 1.38 11.76
CA SER A 173 11.95 0.29 12.22
C SER A 173 12.49 -1.08 11.79
N TYR A 174 12.98 -1.20 10.56
CA TYR A 174 13.57 -2.43 10.03
C TYR A 174 14.84 -2.81 10.78
N CYS A 175 15.76 -1.87 10.98
CA CYS A 175 17.02 -2.11 11.71
C CYS A 175 16.73 -2.55 13.16
N VAL A 176 15.81 -1.86 13.84
CA VAL A 176 15.42 -2.19 15.21
C VAL A 176 14.74 -3.55 15.28
N LEU A 177 13.82 -3.87 14.36
CA LEU A 177 13.17 -5.18 14.30
C LEU A 177 14.17 -6.32 14.09
N ILE A 178 15.13 -6.17 13.16
CA ILE A 178 16.18 -7.15 12.95
C ILE A 178 17.03 -7.33 14.20
N HIS A 179 17.42 -6.23 14.83
CA HIS A 179 18.22 -6.27 16.05
C HIS A 179 17.48 -7.03 17.16
N ILE A 180 16.20 -6.71 17.40
CA ILE A 180 15.37 -7.40 18.38
C ILE A 180 15.22 -8.89 18.03
N VAL A 181 14.91 -9.22 16.78
CA VAL A 181 14.76 -10.62 16.36
C VAL A 181 16.05 -11.42 16.58
N ARG A 182 17.22 -10.84 16.28
CA ARG A 182 18.52 -11.48 16.55
C ARG A 182 18.76 -11.71 18.04
N GLN A 183 18.40 -10.76 18.90
CA GLN A 183 18.51 -10.92 20.35
C GLN A 183 17.52 -11.96 20.89
N HIS A 184 16.27 -11.97 20.38
CA HIS A 184 15.23 -12.88 20.84
C HIS A 184 15.32 -14.31 20.31
N HIS A 185 16.19 -14.60 19.34
CA HIS A 185 16.55 -16.00 19.04
C HIS A 185 17.18 -16.71 20.24
N LEU A 186 17.67 -15.94 21.21
CA LEU A 186 18.28 -16.41 22.45
C LEU A 186 17.33 -16.39 23.67
N THR A 187 16.08 -15.86 23.53
CA THR A 187 15.19 -15.68 24.68
C THR A 187 14.00 -16.65 24.60
N PRO A 188 13.81 -17.54 25.59
CA PRO A 188 12.61 -18.38 25.73
C PRO A 188 11.40 -17.47 26.02
N GLY A 189 10.29 -17.62 25.29
CA GLY A 189 9.02 -16.98 25.64
C GLY A 189 8.27 -16.24 24.54
N VAL A 190 8.88 -15.97 23.37
CA VAL A 190 8.17 -15.35 22.23
C VAL A 190 7.34 -16.41 21.51
N SER A 191 6.02 -16.18 21.41
CA SER A 191 5.10 -17.10 20.73
C SER A 191 5.43 -17.27 19.24
N HIS A 192 5.12 -18.45 18.66
CA HIS A 192 5.27 -18.69 17.23
C HIS A 192 4.50 -17.67 16.37
N THR A 193 3.34 -17.23 16.84
CA THR A 193 2.49 -16.23 16.16
C THR A 193 3.19 -14.88 16.09
N GLU A 194 3.82 -14.42 17.18
CA GLU A 194 4.53 -13.13 17.21
C GLU A 194 5.77 -13.14 16.31
N ARG A 195 6.57 -14.21 16.35
CA ARG A 195 7.72 -14.37 15.43
C ARG A 195 7.30 -14.28 13.99
N ARG A 196 6.20 -14.93 13.64
CA ARG A 196 5.67 -14.95 12.29
C ARG A 196 5.15 -13.58 11.85
N THR A 197 4.36 -12.91 12.69
CA THR A 197 3.86 -11.57 12.41
C THR A 197 5.02 -10.58 12.22
N THR A 198 6.08 -10.72 12.99
CA THR A 198 7.30 -9.93 12.84
C THR A 198 8.00 -10.20 11.51
N GLN A 199 8.11 -11.47 11.08
CA GLN A 199 8.66 -11.81 9.77
C GLN A 199 7.83 -11.24 8.61
N ILE A 200 6.50 -11.25 8.72
CA ILE A 200 5.62 -10.60 7.74
C ILE A 200 5.93 -9.11 7.68
N THR A 201 6.00 -8.44 8.83
CA THR A 201 6.31 -7.01 8.91
C THR A 201 7.67 -6.68 8.28
N ILE A 202 8.69 -7.47 8.54
CA ILE A 202 10.02 -7.31 7.92
C ILE A 202 9.93 -7.41 6.40
N ARG A 203 9.21 -8.40 5.87
CA ARG A 203 9.02 -8.56 4.42
C ARG A 203 8.28 -7.38 3.80
N LEU A 204 7.17 -6.94 4.41
CA LEU A 204 6.41 -5.78 3.97
C LEU A 204 7.29 -4.53 3.92
N THR A 205 8.04 -4.27 5.00
CA THR A 205 8.94 -3.13 5.10
C THR A 205 10.00 -3.16 4.01
N LEU A 206 10.63 -4.32 3.76
CA LEU A 206 11.64 -4.49 2.72
C LEU A 206 11.05 -4.30 1.32
N THR A 207 9.89 -4.87 1.04
CA THR A 207 9.17 -4.70 -0.23
C THR A 207 8.91 -3.22 -0.51
N TYR A 208 8.49 -2.45 0.50
CA TYR A 208 8.26 -1.01 0.35
C TYR A 208 9.54 -0.21 0.10
N ILE A 209 10.62 -0.49 0.81
CA ILE A 209 11.92 0.18 0.57
C ILE A 209 12.33 0.00 -0.90
N ILE A 210 12.27 -1.24 -1.39
CA ILE A 210 12.62 -1.56 -2.77
C ILE A 210 11.69 -0.84 -3.75
N SER A 211 10.39 -0.83 -3.47
CA SER A 211 9.38 -0.26 -4.39
C SER A 211 9.37 1.27 -4.41
N LEU A 212 9.76 1.93 -3.32
CA LEU A 212 9.86 3.39 -3.26
C LEU A 212 11.12 3.91 -3.98
N THR A 213 12.19 3.13 -4.04
CA THR A 213 13.48 3.55 -4.59
C THR A 213 13.38 4.11 -6.03
N PRO A 214 12.70 3.47 -6.99
CA PRO A 214 12.56 4.01 -8.34
C PRO A 214 11.78 5.33 -8.39
N MET A 215 10.76 5.50 -7.53
CA MET A 215 9.98 6.73 -7.48
C MET A 215 10.81 7.90 -6.91
N ILE A 216 11.63 7.63 -5.90
CA ILE A 216 12.56 8.63 -5.35
C ILE A 216 13.58 9.04 -6.41
N PHE A 217 14.13 8.05 -7.12
CA PHE A 217 15.06 8.30 -8.21
C PHE A 217 14.42 9.15 -9.31
N TYR A 218 13.19 8.87 -9.71
CA TYR A 218 12.42 9.70 -10.64
C TYR A 218 12.31 11.15 -10.15
N HIS A 219 11.88 11.38 -8.91
CA HIS A 219 11.74 12.73 -8.37
C HIS A 219 13.08 13.49 -8.30
N LEU A 220 14.16 12.79 -7.93
CA LEU A 220 15.51 13.37 -7.90
C LEU A 220 15.97 13.77 -9.30
N MET A 221 15.78 12.92 -10.31
CA MET A 221 16.16 13.22 -11.70
C MET A 221 15.30 14.35 -12.27
N ARG A 222 14.00 14.36 -11.96
CA ARG A 222 13.10 15.46 -12.35
C ARG A 222 13.50 16.79 -11.74
N PHE A 223 13.94 16.80 -10.49
CA PHE A 223 14.41 18.01 -9.82
C PHE A 223 15.71 18.57 -10.41
N THR A 224 16.60 17.71 -10.88
CA THR A 224 17.90 18.14 -11.43
C THR A 224 17.81 18.64 -12.88
N ASP A 225 16.69 18.37 -13.57
CA ASP A 225 16.41 18.72 -14.97
C ASP A 225 17.52 18.29 -15.97
N ARG A 226 18.20 17.16 -15.66
CA ARG A 226 19.36 16.69 -16.42
C ARG A 226 19.02 15.64 -17.49
N LEU A 227 17.83 15.04 -17.41
CA LEU A 227 17.44 13.95 -18.30
C LEU A 227 16.39 14.40 -19.31
N PRO A 228 16.41 13.84 -20.54
CA PRO A 228 15.35 14.06 -21.52
C PRO A 228 13.99 13.61 -20.98
N GLU A 229 12.92 14.30 -21.36
CA GLU A 229 11.53 13.97 -20.95
C GLU A 229 11.16 12.50 -21.27
N THR A 230 11.64 11.97 -22.42
CA THR A 230 11.41 10.55 -22.78
C THR A 230 11.99 9.58 -21.76
N THR A 231 13.19 9.86 -21.25
CA THR A 231 13.84 9.06 -20.22
C THR A 231 13.12 9.20 -18.89
N LEU A 232 12.70 10.42 -18.52
CA LEU A 232 11.91 10.66 -17.32
C LEU A 232 10.55 9.95 -17.34
N ASP A 233 9.87 9.97 -18.47
CA ASP A 233 8.60 9.25 -18.66
C ASP A 233 8.79 7.73 -18.53
N ALA A 234 9.88 7.18 -19.08
CA ALA A 234 10.19 5.75 -18.93
C ALA A 234 10.49 5.37 -17.47
N ILE A 235 11.31 6.17 -16.78
CA ILE A 235 11.60 5.96 -15.34
C ILE A 235 10.32 6.04 -14.52
N TYR A 236 9.46 7.02 -14.80
CA TYR A 236 8.17 7.17 -14.10
C TYR A 236 7.25 5.97 -14.32
N ALA A 237 7.14 5.48 -15.56
CA ALA A 237 6.32 4.31 -15.88
C ALA A 237 6.76 3.07 -15.08
N VAL A 238 8.06 2.81 -15.06
CA VAL A 238 8.65 1.69 -14.29
C VAL A 238 8.42 1.89 -12.79
N ALA A 239 8.67 3.09 -12.27
CA ALA A 239 8.46 3.42 -10.86
C ALA A 239 7.00 3.26 -10.44
N LEU A 240 6.06 3.69 -11.30
CA LEU A 240 4.62 3.55 -11.06
C LEU A 240 4.20 2.07 -11.01
N ILE A 241 4.67 1.25 -11.94
CA ILE A 241 4.39 -0.20 -11.96
C ILE A 241 4.92 -0.85 -10.68
N ILE A 242 6.16 -0.56 -10.31
CA ILE A 242 6.82 -1.16 -9.14
C ILE A 242 6.10 -0.76 -7.85
N ILE A 243 5.80 0.53 -7.65
CA ILE A 243 5.11 0.98 -6.43
C ILE A 243 3.68 0.48 -6.36
N SER A 244 2.97 0.42 -7.48
CA SER A 244 1.60 -0.14 -7.53
C SER A 244 1.58 -1.64 -7.24
N SER A 245 2.67 -2.36 -7.52
CA SER A 245 2.77 -3.79 -7.23
C SER A 245 2.68 -4.11 -5.74
N THR A 246 3.04 -3.18 -4.85
CA THR A 246 2.93 -3.37 -3.40
C THR A 246 1.51 -3.68 -2.96
N CYS A 247 0.51 -3.09 -3.61
CA CYS A 247 -0.90 -3.25 -3.23
C CYS A 247 -1.43 -4.68 -3.41
N TYR A 248 -0.83 -5.49 -4.27
CA TYR A 248 -1.20 -6.91 -4.40
C TYR A 248 -0.15 -7.86 -3.82
N THR A 249 1.10 -7.43 -3.65
CA THR A 249 2.12 -8.24 -2.98
C THR A 249 1.96 -8.23 -1.45
N ASN A 250 1.41 -7.16 -0.87
CA ASN A 250 1.11 -7.08 0.56
C ASN A 250 0.12 -8.17 1.00
N PRO A 251 -1.12 -8.26 0.46
CA PRO A 251 -2.07 -9.31 0.83
C PRO A 251 -1.53 -10.71 0.56
N TRP A 252 -0.79 -10.89 -0.53
CA TRP A 252 -0.09 -12.13 -0.81
C TRP A 252 0.85 -12.52 0.34
N SER A 253 1.65 -11.58 0.83
CA SER A 253 2.62 -11.81 1.89
C SER A 253 1.96 -12.25 3.20
N TYR A 254 0.85 -11.63 3.65
CA TYR A 254 0.20 -12.09 4.88
C TYR A 254 -0.68 -13.32 4.67
N TYR A 255 -1.29 -13.52 3.51
CA TYR A 255 -2.07 -14.71 3.24
C TYR A 255 -1.21 -15.98 3.28
N PHE A 256 -0.10 -16.02 2.55
CA PHE A 256 0.78 -17.20 2.53
C PHE A 256 1.55 -17.39 3.82
N SER A 257 1.79 -16.32 4.55
CA SER A 257 2.51 -16.38 5.82
C SER A 257 1.61 -16.68 7.03
N ASN A 258 0.29 -16.62 6.92
CA ASN A 258 -0.62 -16.88 8.04
C ASN A 258 -1.54 -18.09 7.77
N PRO A 259 -1.29 -19.29 8.42
CA PRO A 259 -2.12 -20.49 8.19
C PRO A 259 -3.55 -20.30 8.64
N THR A 260 -3.79 -19.48 9.68
CA THR A 260 -5.15 -19.21 10.15
C THR A 260 -5.93 -18.46 9.07
N LEU A 261 -5.35 -17.42 8.46
CA LEU A 261 -5.97 -16.74 7.32
C LEU A 261 -6.25 -17.69 6.16
N ARG A 262 -5.27 -18.56 5.85
CA ARG A 262 -5.39 -19.54 4.78
C ARG A 262 -6.47 -20.58 5.08
N SER A 263 -6.54 -21.13 6.27
CA SER A 263 -7.57 -22.12 6.65
C SER A 263 -8.97 -21.49 6.68
N THR A 264 -9.09 -20.27 7.19
CA THR A 264 -10.38 -19.54 7.20
C THR A 264 -10.84 -19.24 5.78
N TYR A 265 -9.92 -18.87 4.86
CA TYR A 265 -10.27 -18.67 3.45
C TYR A 265 -10.82 -19.95 2.82
N VAL A 266 -10.13 -21.07 2.96
CA VAL A 266 -10.56 -22.36 2.43
C VAL A 266 -11.93 -22.73 2.98
N ALA A 267 -12.15 -22.61 4.29
CA ALA A 267 -13.43 -22.88 4.93
C ALA A 267 -14.56 -21.96 4.43
N THR A 268 -14.26 -20.68 4.19
CA THR A 268 -15.23 -19.70 3.68
C THR A 268 -15.62 -19.99 2.23
N VAL A 269 -14.64 -20.35 1.38
CA VAL A 269 -14.91 -20.74 -0.01
C VAL A 269 -15.79 -21.99 -0.08
N HIS A 270 -15.48 -23.04 0.68
CA HIS A 270 -16.30 -24.26 0.75
C HIS A 270 -17.73 -23.95 1.21
N ARG A 271 -17.91 -23.15 2.27
CA ARG A 271 -19.23 -22.77 2.77
C ARG A 271 -20.06 -21.99 1.74
N ASN A 272 -19.42 -21.13 0.97
CA ASN A 272 -20.09 -20.38 -0.09
C ASN A 272 -20.47 -21.27 -1.29
N GLN A 273 -19.64 -22.24 -1.64
CA GLN A 273 -19.96 -23.24 -2.65
C GLN A 273 -21.15 -24.09 -2.26
N GLU A 274 -21.19 -24.61 -1.03
CA GLU A 274 -22.32 -25.37 -0.51
C GLU A 274 -23.63 -24.56 -0.50
N ARG A 275 -23.57 -23.27 -0.10
CA ARG A 275 -24.72 -22.37 -0.15
C ARG A 275 -25.22 -22.14 -1.57
N SER A 276 -24.30 -21.94 -2.51
CA SER A 276 -24.65 -21.76 -3.94
C SER A 276 -25.30 -23.01 -4.53
N THR A 277 -24.80 -24.20 -4.18
CA THR A 277 -25.36 -25.48 -4.63
C THR A 277 -26.77 -25.68 -4.07
N ARG A 278 -26.97 -25.48 -2.76
CA ARG A 278 -28.31 -25.56 -2.13
C ARG A 278 -29.30 -24.55 -2.71
N HIS A 279 -28.85 -23.35 -3.06
CA HIS A 279 -29.71 -22.32 -3.66
C HIS A 279 -30.16 -22.72 -5.09
N ARG A 280 -29.26 -23.33 -5.87
CA ARG A 280 -29.57 -23.87 -7.19
C ARG A 280 -30.52 -25.05 -7.11
N GLU A 281 -30.32 -25.97 -6.16
CA GLU A 281 -31.22 -27.11 -5.94
C GLU A 281 -32.63 -26.65 -5.52
N ALA A 282 -32.72 -25.62 -4.64
CA ALA A 282 -34.01 -25.06 -4.23
C ALA A 282 -34.73 -24.26 -5.33
N GLN A 283 -34.05 -23.85 -6.40
CA GLN A 283 -34.65 -23.18 -7.56
C GLN A 283 -35.11 -24.19 -8.63
N LEU A 284 -34.69 -25.44 -8.54
CA LEU A 284 -35.04 -26.50 -9.48
C LEU A 284 -36.18 -27.38 -8.96
N LEU A 285 -36.61 -27.21 -7.71
CA LEU A 285 -37.79 -27.79 -7.07
C LEU A 285 -38.96 -26.80 -7.09
#